data_19f8971a39cc4873c5d72ee5d3c684b2
#
_entry.id   19f8971a39cc4873c5d72ee5d3c684b2
#
_cell.length_a   1.000
_cell.length_b   1.000
_cell.length_c   1.000
_cell.angle_alpha   90.00
_cell.angle_beta   90.00
_cell.angle_gamma   90.00
#
_symmetry.space_group_name_H-M   'P 1'
#
loop_
_entity.id
_entity.type
_entity.pdbx_description
1 polymer ?
#
loop_
_entity_poly.entity_id
_entity_poly.type
_entity_poly.pdbx_seq_one_letter_code
_entity_poly.pdbx_strand_id
1 'polypeptide(L)'
;VWNVHVHVDDVGPAIQAGIEAGRPYRIAVTHFGDQQRARTAQPPRSPVAVVAYAPGQGLAEVFSQAGAMALFNGPGRRPSAGQLLDAIQSAGSRSVIVLPNEKDILLAADAAASAAASAGLDVHVVRSRSAVQGVAALAVFDPAASTGDNLIAMNGAATATSHGAVKIASKDSSTRAGWCQRGDVVGVVNAQIVVIGKDLVTVGAQVAARLLVAGGELLTLITGVGAGPQLGELVALSAREGHRNVEVAIIEGGQTTYPLLLGVE
;
A
#
# COMPACT_ATOMS: atom_id res chain seq x y z
N VAL A 1 -23.26 19.60 -24.60
CA VAL A 1 -23.21 19.56 -23.13
C VAL A 1 -21.85 20.13 -22.73
N TRP A 2 -21.84 21.17 -21.92
CA TRP A 2 -20.62 21.83 -21.43
C TRP A 2 -20.41 21.47 -19.96
N ASN A 3 -19.17 21.17 -19.56
CA ASN A 3 -18.76 21.14 -18.16
C ASN A 3 -18.17 22.52 -17.82
N VAL A 4 -18.75 23.19 -16.82
CA VAL A 4 -18.30 24.49 -16.34
C VAL A 4 -17.75 24.29 -14.93
N HIS A 5 -16.53 24.75 -14.69
CA HIS A 5 -15.88 24.73 -13.37
C HIS A 5 -15.48 26.16 -13.02
N VAL A 6 -15.92 26.65 -11.86
CA VAL A 6 -15.67 28.03 -11.41
C VAL A 6 -15.17 28.04 -9.98
N HIS A 7 -14.20 28.90 -9.70
CA HIS A 7 -13.73 29.20 -8.36
C HIS A 7 -14.26 30.58 -7.97
N VAL A 8 -15.10 30.65 -6.97
CA VAL A 8 -15.73 31.89 -6.48
C VAL A 8 -15.84 31.87 -4.96
N ASP A 9 -15.78 33.05 -4.36
CA ASP A 9 -16.02 33.21 -2.92
C ASP A 9 -17.52 33.18 -2.59
N ASP A 10 -18.37 33.62 -3.51
CA ASP A 10 -19.83 33.55 -3.40
C ASP A 10 -20.42 32.73 -4.55
N VAL A 11 -21.03 31.63 -4.19
CA VAL A 11 -21.60 30.65 -5.13
C VAL A 11 -22.91 31.14 -5.76
N GLY A 12 -23.66 31.98 -5.05
CA GLY A 12 -24.97 32.46 -5.49
C GLY A 12 -24.93 33.12 -6.86
N PRO A 13 -24.12 34.18 -7.09
CA PRO A 13 -23.98 34.84 -8.38
C PRO A 13 -23.51 33.92 -9.50
N ALA A 14 -22.63 32.96 -9.21
CA ALA A 14 -22.14 32.01 -10.21
C ALA A 14 -23.25 31.03 -10.68
N ILE A 15 -24.10 30.56 -9.76
CA ILE A 15 -25.27 29.74 -10.11
C ILE A 15 -26.28 30.57 -10.91
N GLN A 16 -26.53 31.83 -10.50
CA GLN A 16 -27.46 32.71 -11.19
C GLN A 16 -27.03 32.97 -12.62
N ALA A 17 -25.74 33.28 -12.86
CA ALA A 17 -25.18 33.45 -14.21
C ALA A 17 -25.32 32.14 -15.04
N GLY A 18 -25.15 30.98 -14.42
CA GLY A 18 -25.38 29.70 -15.09
C GLY A 18 -26.84 29.49 -15.51
N ILE A 19 -27.80 29.90 -14.69
CA ILE A 19 -29.25 29.85 -15.00
C ILE A 19 -29.61 30.79 -16.14
N GLU A 20 -29.02 31.99 -16.18
CA GLU A 20 -29.23 32.96 -17.26
C GLU A 20 -28.64 32.51 -18.59
N ALA A 21 -27.49 31.78 -18.55
CA ALA A 21 -26.85 31.24 -19.75
C ALA A 21 -27.50 29.93 -20.26
N GLY A 22 -28.31 29.23 -19.43
CA GLY A 22 -28.93 27.98 -19.82
C GLY A 22 -29.65 27.29 -18.65
N ARG A 23 -29.77 25.95 -18.73
CA ARG A 23 -30.30 25.11 -17.64
C ARG A 23 -29.18 24.29 -17.05
N PRO A 24 -28.50 24.73 -15.98
CA PRO A 24 -27.50 23.93 -15.32
C PRO A 24 -28.16 22.71 -14.65
N TYR A 25 -27.50 21.55 -14.76
CA TYR A 25 -27.92 20.32 -14.09
C TYR A 25 -26.68 19.67 -13.47
N ARG A 26 -26.86 18.87 -12.41
CA ARG A 26 -25.78 18.29 -11.61
C ARG A 26 -24.83 19.35 -11.02
N ILE A 27 -25.41 20.38 -10.43
CA ILE A 27 -24.63 21.41 -9.73
C ILE A 27 -24.04 20.76 -8.48
N ALA A 28 -22.72 20.78 -8.36
CA ALA A 28 -21.98 20.39 -7.15
C ALA A 28 -21.24 21.62 -6.63
N VAL A 29 -21.39 21.90 -5.34
CA VAL A 29 -20.71 22.98 -4.64
C VAL A 29 -19.81 22.41 -3.58
N THR A 30 -18.53 22.76 -3.62
CA THR A 30 -17.56 22.37 -2.59
C THR A 30 -17.07 23.62 -1.88
N HIS A 31 -17.44 23.78 -0.62
CA HIS A 31 -16.97 24.87 0.24
C HIS A 31 -15.60 24.51 0.83
N PHE A 32 -14.52 25.14 0.34
CA PHE A 32 -13.18 24.95 0.90
C PHE A 32 -13.09 25.38 2.37
N GLY A 33 -13.84 26.41 2.79
CA GLY A 33 -13.92 26.85 4.18
C GLY A 33 -14.56 25.80 5.12
N ASP A 34 -15.53 25.03 4.64
CA ASP A 34 -16.16 23.95 5.43
C ASP A 34 -15.26 22.71 5.48
N GLN A 35 -14.51 22.44 4.44
CA GLN A 35 -13.42 21.43 4.49
C GLN A 35 -12.32 21.79 5.48
N GLN A 36 -11.94 23.09 5.56
CA GLN A 36 -10.99 23.55 6.57
C GLN A 36 -11.58 23.50 7.99
N ARG A 37 -12.85 23.83 8.18
CA ARG A 37 -13.54 23.72 9.50
C ARG A 37 -13.76 22.27 9.92
N ALA A 38 -14.09 21.37 8.99
CA ALA A 38 -14.16 19.94 9.23
C ALA A 38 -12.77 19.36 9.61
N ARG A 39 -11.69 19.91 9.06
CA ARG A 39 -10.30 19.60 9.45
C ARG A 39 -9.96 20.09 10.87
N THR A 40 -10.53 21.20 11.34
CA THR A 40 -10.31 21.73 12.69
C THR A 40 -11.20 21.08 13.77
N ALA A 41 -12.24 20.36 13.37
CA ALA A 41 -13.14 19.60 14.26
C ALA A 41 -12.72 18.12 14.39
N GLN A 42 -11.50 17.75 14.02
CA GLN A 42 -11.00 16.39 14.18
C GLN A 42 -10.85 16.00 15.66
N PRO A 43 -11.13 14.72 16.02
CA PRO A 43 -10.90 14.20 17.36
C PRO A 43 -9.42 14.39 17.76
N PRO A 44 -9.08 14.33 19.06
CA PRO A 44 -7.72 14.55 19.53
C PRO A 44 -6.74 13.69 18.70
N ARG A 45 -5.86 14.38 17.98
CA ARG A 45 -4.94 13.77 17.03
C ARG A 45 -3.97 12.90 17.81
N SER A 46 -3.79 11.66 17.37
CA SER A 46 -2.66 10.84 17.82
C SER A 46 -1.37 11.68 17.70
N PRO A 47 -0.47 11.63 18.67
CA PRO A 47 0.81 12.34 18.59
C PRO A 47 1.60 11.92 17.34
N VAL A 48 1.36 10.73 16.83
CA VAL A 48 2.00 10.15 15.64
C VAL A 48 0.92 9.68 14.66
N ALA A 49 1.05 10.06 13.39
CA ALA A 49 0.22 9.54 12.31
C ALA A 49 1.02 8.59 11.42
N VAL A 50 0.34 7.64 10.78
CA VAL A 50 0.95 6.75 9.77
C VAL A 50 0.33 7.04 8.41
N VAL A 51 1.17 7.25 7.39
CA VAL A 51 0.78 7.35 5.98
C VAL A 51 1.30 6.12 5.26
N ALA A 52 0.42 5.31 4.68
CA ALA A 52 0.76 4.06 4.04
C ALA A 52 0.37 4.07 2.55
N TYR A 53 1.33 3.87 1.65
CA TYR A 53 1.00 3.60 0.27
C TYR A 53 0.35 2.22 0.13
N ALA A 54 -0.78 2.16 -0.55
CA ALA A 54 -1.52 0.96 -0.85
C ALA A 54 -1.52 0.70 -2.37
N PRO A 55 -0.87 -0.38 -2.87
CA PRO A 55 -0.85 -0.71 -4.29
C PRO A 55 -2.18 -1.29 -4.81
N GLY A 56 -3.16 -1.50 -3.95
CA GLY A 56 -4.49 -2.02 -4.28
C GLY A 56 -5.56 -1.51 -3.33
N GLN A 57 -6.81 -1.53 -3.78
CA GLN A 57 -7.96 -1.02 -3.02
C GLN A 57 -8.16 -1.77 -1.70
N GLY A 58 -8.10 -3.11 -1.71
CA GLY A 58 -8.27 -3.90 -0.50
C GLY A 58 -7.16 -3.63 0.53
N LEU A 59 -5.92 -3.42 0.07
CA LEU A 59 -4.84 -2.98 0.97
C LEU A 59 -5.09 -1.58 1.54
N ALA A 60 -5.70 -0.67 0.77
CA ALA A 60 -6.06 0.64 1.30
C ALA A 60 -7.09 0.54 2.43
N GLU A 61 -8.04 -0.37 2.29
CA GLU A 61 -9.04 -0.65 3.32
C GLU A 61 -8.40 -1.25 4.58
N VAL A 62 -7.50 -2.24 4.42
CA VAL A 62 -6.75 -2.84 5.54
C VAL A 62 -5.94 -1.79 6.29
N PHE A 63 -5.16 -0.96 5.59
CA PHE A 63 -4.37 0.09 6.22
C PHE A 63 -5.23 1.14 6.91
N SER A 64 -6.37 1.52 6.31
CA SER A 64 -7.31 2.48 6.91
C SER A 64 -7.97 1.92 8.17
N GLN A 65 -8.38 0.65 8.16
CA GLN A 65 -8.96 -0.02 9.32
C GLN A 65 -7.95 -0.14 10.48
N ALA A 66 -6.67 -0.30 10.15
CA ALA A 66 -5.58 -0.30 11.13
C ALA A 66 -5.13 1.11 11.57
N GLY A 67 -5.85 2.17 11.19
CA GLY A 67 -5.63 3.54 11.64
C GLY A 67 -4.60 4.34 10.84
N ALA A 68 -4.07 3.83 9.73
CA ALA A 68 -3.20 4.58 8.85
C ALA A 68 -3.99 5.40 7.82
N MET A 69 -3.46 6.54 7.41
CA MET A 69 -3.93 7.23 6.22
C MET A 69 -3.43 6.47 4.99
N ALA A 70 -4.32 5.73 4.34
CA ALA A 70 -3.97 4.97 3.14
C ALA A 70 -3.94 5.87 1.91
N LEU A 71 -2.84 5.81 1.16
CA LEU A 71 -2.68 6.51 -0.12
C LEU A 71 -2.84 5.50 -1.28
N PHE A 72 -3.99 5.54 -1.94
CA PHE A 72 -4.30 4.73 -3.12
C PHE A 72 -4.61 5.62 -4.31
N ASN A 73 -3.81 5.54 -5.36
CA ASN A 73 -3.90 6.40 -6.55
C ASN A 73 -4.65 5.74 -7.73
N GLY A 74 -5.32 4.63 -7.46
CA GLY A 74 -5.94 3.81 -8.49
C GLY A 74 -5.03 2.67 -8.97
N PRO A 75 -5.61 1.70 -9.70
CA PRO A 75 -4.91 0.49 -10.12
C PRO A 75 -3.61 0.77 -10.88
N GLY A 76 -2.48 0.20 -10.41
CA GLY A 76 -1.17 0.33 -11.05
C GLY A 76 -0.53 1.72 -11.02
N ARG A 77 -1.13 2.69 -10.32
CA ARG A 77 -0.61 4.05 -10.22
C ARG A 77 0.17 4.26 -8.93
N ARG A 78 1.46 4.51 -9.09
CA ARG A 78 2.35 4.87 -7.98
C ARG A 78 2.21 6.35 -7.62
N PRO A 79 2.32 6.72 -6.33
CA PRO A 79 2.32 8.12 -5.92
C PRO A 79 3.62 8.82 -6.32
N SER A 80 3.52 10.06 -6.70
CA SER A 80 4.66 10.96 -6.80
C SER A 80 5.11 11.45 -5.43
N ALA A 81 6.32 12.02 -5.33
CA ALA A 81 6.79 12.66 -4.10
C ALA A 81 5.85 13.79 -3.63
N GLY A 82 5.24 14.55 -4.58
CA GLY A 82 4.25 15.58 -4.26
C GLY A 82 3.00 15.01 -3.62
N GLN A 83 2.44 13.92 -4.16
CA GLN A 83 1.25 13.28 -3.60
C GLN A 83 1.52 12.66 -2.20
N LEU A 84 2.73 12.11 -1.99
CA LEU A 84 3.16 11.66 -0.67
C LEU A 84 3.30 12.84 0.30
N LEU A 85 3.87 13.97 -0.14
CA LEU A 85 3.98 15.18 0.65
C LEU A 85 2.59 15.72 1.04
N ASP A 86 1.65 15.78 0.11
CA ASP A 86 0.27 16.21 0.36
C ASP A 86 -0.42 15.29 1.40
N ALA A 87 -0.21 13.97 1.29
CA ALA A 87 -0.72 13.01 2.27
C ALA A 87 -0.09 13.22 3.65
N ILE A 88 1.23 13.41 3.73
CA ILE A 88 1.95 13.68 4.98
C ILE A 88 1.41 14.95 5.65
N GLN A 89 1.26 16.05 4.89
CA GLN A 89 0.73 17.30 5.41
C GLN A 89 -0.74 17.19 5.85
N SER A 90 -1.50 16.34 5.16
CA SER A 90 -2.91 16.07 5.45
C SER A 90 -3.13 15.12 6.62
N ALA A 91 -2.12 14.37 7.06
CA ALA A 91 -2.21 13.42 8.16
C ALA A 91 -2.53 14.09 9.51
N GLY A 92 -2.31 15.40 9.60
CA GLY A 92 -2.78 16.21 10.71
C GLY A 92 -2.03 16.00 12.03
N SER A 93 -0.92 15.30 12.02
CA SER A 93 0.02 15.14 13.14
C SER A 93 1.33 15.86 12.84
N ARG A 94 2.06 16.25 13.91
CA ARG A 94 3.39 16.84 13.77
C ARG A 94 4.46 15.78 13.45
N SER A 95 4.27 14.56 13.96
CA SER A 95 5.12 13.41 13.66
C SER A 95 4.38 12.45 12.74
N VAL A 96 4.99 12.07 11.63
CA VAL A 96 4.39 11.19 10.63
C VAL A 96 5.35 10.07 10.26
N ILE A 97 4.87 8.83 10.32
CA ILE A 97 5.60 7.66 9.85
C ILE A 97 5.05 7.27 8.48
N VAL A 98 5.93 7.10 7.49
CA VAL A 98 5.57 6.74 6.13
C VAL A 98 5.92 5.28 5.86
N LEU A 99 4.95 4.51 5.35
CA LEU A 99 5.10 3.14 4.87
C LEU A 99 5.06 3.12 3.33
N PRO A 100 6.20 3.06 2.62
CA PRO A 100 6.23 3.05 1.15
C PRO A 100 5.66 1.78 0.53
N ASN A 101 5.80 0.63 1.18
CA ASN A 101 5.22 -0.67 0.81
C ASN A 101 5.58 -1.19 -0.59
N GLU A 102 6.48 -0.51 -1.28
CA GLU A 102 7.03 -0.91 -2.58
C GLU A 102 8.43 -0.31 -2.74
N LYS A 103 9.37 -1.11 -3.27
CA LYS A 103 10.76 -0.69 -3.44
C LYS A 103 10.91 0.61 -4.25
N ASP A 104 10.10 0.74 -5.31
CA ASP A 104 10.18 1.87 -6.24
C ASP A 104 9.60 3.18 -5.66
N ILE A 105 8.90 3.10 -4.52
CA ILE A 105 8.34 4.27 -3.83
C ILE A 105 9.32 4.87 -2.81
N LEU A 106 10.34 4.13 -2.38
CA LEU A 106 11.27 4.56 -1.32
C LEU A 106 11.89 5.92 -1.61
N LEU A 107 12.40 6.16 -2.82
CA LEU A 107 13.01 7.45 -3.18
C LEU A 107 12.00 8.60 -3.16
N ALA A 108 10.78 8.37 -3.62
CA ALA A 108 9.72 9.36 -3.58
C ALA A 108 9.30 9.68 -2.13
N ALA A 109 9.27 8.65 -1.25
CA ALA A 109 8.97 8.82 0.16
C ALA A 109 10.06 9.60 0.89
N ASP A 110 11.35 9.31 0.61
CA ASP A 110 12.47 10.07 1.18
C ASP A 110 12.46 11.54 0.74
N ALA A 111 12.16 11.81 -0.53
CA ALA A 111 12.02 13.17 -1.04
C ALA A 111 10.84 13.92 -0.40
N ALA A 112 9.68 13.26 -0.24
CA ALA A 112 8.52 13.82 0.43
C ALA A 112 8.80 14.10 1.91
N ALA A 113 9.47 13.19 2.61
CA ALA A 113 9.84 13.35 4.01
C ALA A 113 10.81 14.55 4.19
N SER A 114 11.81 14.69 3.33
CA SER A 114 12.75 15.82 3.36
C SER A 114 12.05 17.15 3.12
N ALA A 115 11.11 17.21 2.17
CA ALA A 115 10.32 18.41 1.90
C ALA A 115 9.40 18.75 3.09
N ALA A 116 8.75 17.77 3.69
CA ALA A 116 7.90 17.95 4.87
C ALA A 116 8.70 18.41 6.10
N ALA A 117 9.91 17.88 6.30
CA ALA A 117 10.82 18.29 7.37
C ALA A 117 11.22 19.77 7.23
N SER A 118 11.44 20.25 6.00
CA SER A 118 11.70 21.68 5.72
C SER A 118 10.51 22.56 6.07
N ALA A 119 9.30 22.01 6.11
CA ALA A 119 8.06 22.68 6.55
C ALA A 119 7.78 22.50 8.06
N GLY A 120 8.72 21.94 8.83
CA GLY A 120 8.65 21.80 10.30
C GLY A 120 7.89 20.55 10.78
N LEU A 121 7.63 19.57 9.93
CA LEU A 121 7.09 18.27 10.32
C LEU A 121 8.23 17.30 10.66
N ASP A 122 7.99 16.42 11.62
CA ASP A 122 8.89 15.33 11.99
C ASP A 122 8.46 14.07 11.22
N VAL A 123 9.17 13.73 10.14
CA VAL A 123 8.75 12.67 9.21
C VAL A 123 9.80 11.59 9.09
N HIS A 124 9.36 10.34 9.26
CA HIS A 124 10.23 9.16 9.22
C HIS A 124 9.70 8.14 8.22
N VAL A 125 10.60 7.51 7.47
CA VAL A 125 10.28 6.49 6.47
C VAL A 125 10.72 5.12 6.96
N VAL A 126 9.75 4.21 7.20
CA VAL A 126 10.02 2.79 7.44
C VAL A 126 10.42 2.13 6.13
N ARG A 127 11.45 1.32 6.12
CA ARG A 127 12.01 0.71 4.89
C ARG A 127 11.22 -0.50 4.39
N SER A 128 9.87 -0.41 4.36
CA SER A 128 9.01 -1.44 3.77
C SER A 128 9.13 -1.45 2.24
N ARG A 129 9.52 -2.59 1.69
CA ARG A 129 9.73 -2.82 0.24
C ARG A 129 8.63 -3.64 -0.41
N SER A 130 7.71 -4.14 0.40
CA SER A 130 6.56 -4.94 0.00
C SER A 130 5.38 -4.61 0.92
N ALA A 131 4.17 -4.75 0.42
CA ALA A 131 2.97 -4.50 1.22
C ALA A 131 2.85 -5.44 2.43
N VAL A 132 3.37 -6.68 2.36
CA VAL A 132 3.41 -7.59 3.52
C VAL A 132 4.27 -7.03 4.65
N GLN A 133 5.40 -6.39 4.34
CA GLN A 133 6.22 -5.70 5.33
C GLN A 133 5.52 -4.48 5.94
N GLY A 134 4.70 -3.79 5.13
CA GLY A 134 3.88 -2.68 5.62
C GLY A 134 2.76 -3.14 6.54
N VAL A 135 2.13 -4.28 6.24
CA VAL A 135 1.12 -4.89 7.11
C VAL A 135 1.75 -5.27 8.45
N ALA A 136 2.88 -5.98 8.44
CA ALA A 136 3.62 -6.35 9.66
C ALA A 136 4.06 -5.13 10.48
N ALA A 137 4.59 -4.10 9.82
CA ALA A 137 4.98 -2.87 10.49
C ALA A 137 3.78 -2.16 11.15
N LEU A 138 2.65 -2.10 10.46
CA LEU A 138 1.46 -1.44 11.00
C LEU A 138 0.80 -2.24 12.12
N ALA A 139 0.93 -3.57 12.12
CA ALA A 139 0.39 -4.44 13.17
C ALA A 139 1.01 -4.18 14.56
N VAL A 140 2.24 -3.66 14.59
CA VAL A 140 2.95 -3.30 15.85
C VAL A 140 2.90 -1.81 16.18
N PHE A 141 2.20 -1.01 15.39
CA PHE A 141 2.03 0.41 15.66
C PHE A 141 1.14 0.65 16.89
N ASP A 142 1.63 1.41 17.84
CA ASP A 142 0.86 1.85 19.02
C ASP A 142 0.67 3.38 18.98
N PRO A 143 -0.56 3.86 18.79
CA PRO A 143 -0.86 5.29 18.77
C PRO A 143 -0.57 6.01 20.09
N ALA A 144 -0.40 5.28 21.21
CA ALA A 144 -0.07 5.84 22.51
C ALA A 144 1.46 5.90 22.78
N ALA A 145 2.25 5.16 22.00
CA ALA A 145 3.70 5.13 22.14
C ALA A 145 4.38 6.35 21.49
N SER A 146 5.63 6.61 21.86
CA SER A 146 6.42 7.66 21.24
C SER A 146 6.73 7.35 19.77
N THR A 147 7.05 8.39 18.97
CA THR A 147 7.51 8.21 17.58
C THR A 147 8.73 7.30 17.51
N GLY A 148 9.68 7.46 18.45
CA GLY A 148 10.90 6.65 18.49
C GLY A 148 10.61 5.17 18.75
N ASP A 149 9.74 4.86 19.71
CA ASP A 149 9.38 3.48 20.04
C ASP A 149 8.64 2.82 18.86
N ASN A 150 7.70 3.54 18.24
CA ASN A 150 7.01 3.08 17.03
C ASN A 150 7.99 2.82 15.88
N LEU A 151 8.97 3.70 15.65
CA LEU A 151 9.96 3.49 14.59
C LEU A 151 10.82 2.26 14.84
N ILE A 152 11.23 2.01 16.08
CA ILE A 152 11.98 0.81 16.42
C ILE A 152 11.15 -0.44 16.17
N ALA A 153 9.92 -0.48 16.70
CA ALA A 153 9.01 -1.61 16.54
C ALA A 153 8.68 -1.88 15.06
N MET A 154 8.24 -0.84 14.33
CA MET A 154 7.80 -0.95 12.93
C MET A 154 8.95 -1.32 11.98
N ASN A 155 10.15 -0.75 12.15
CA ASN A 155 11.31 -1.14 11.36
C ASN A 155 11.76 -2.56 11.71
N GLY A 156 11.68 -2.95 12.98
CA GLY A 156 11.95 -4.31 13.44
C GLY A 156 11.05 -5.32 12.75
N ALA A 157 9.72 -5.12 12.79
CA ALA A 157 8.74 -5.97 12.15
C ALA A 157 8.93 -6.03 10.63
N ALA A 158 9.08 -4.88 9.97
CA ALA A 158 9.31 -4.84 8.52
C ALA A 158 10.59 -5.59 8.10
N THR A 159 11.65 -5.53 8.92
CA THR A 159 12.92 -6.20 8.63
C THR A 159 12.86 -7.70 8.90
N ALA A 160 12.14 -8.11 9.95
CA ALA A 160 11.94 -9.51 10.30
C ALA A 160 11.07 -10.24 9.28
N THR A 161 10.13 -9.52 8.63
CA THR A 161 9.25 -10.11 7.62
C THR A 161 10.01 -10.45 6.34
N SER A 162 10.28 -11.73 6.11
CA SER A 162 10.74 -12.25 4.82
C SER A 162 9.64 -12.11 3.77
N HIS A 163 9.97 -11.67 2.55
CA HIS A 163 8.94 -11.42 1.54
C HIS A 163 9.25 -12.02 0.18
N GLY A 164 8.19 -12.41 -0.50
CA GLY A 164 8.21 -12.92 -1.86
C GLY A 164 7.02 -12.41 -2.67
N ALA A 165 7.05 -12.68 -3.96
CA ALA A 165 5.98 -12.33 -4.87
C ALA A 165 5.87 -13.34 -6.00
N VAL A 166 4.68 -13.50 -6.55
CA VAL A 166 4.42 -14.20 -7.80
C VAL A 166 3.98 -13.18 -8.83
N LYS A 167 4.56 -13.22 -10.02
CA LYS A 167 4.20 -12.35 -11.14
C LYS A 167 4.25 -13.10 -12.47
N ILE A 168 3.62 -12.52 -13.49
CA ILE A 168 3.71 -13.01 -14.86
C ILE A 168 4.83 -12.26 -15.57
N ALA A 169 5.72 -12.99 -16.24
CA ALA A 169 6.84 -12.43 -16.97
C ALA A 169 6.35 -11.62 -18.19
N SER A 170 6.75 -10.35 -18.27
CA SER A 170 6.36 -9.45 -19.37
C SER A 170 7.26 -9.58 -20.62
N LYS A 171 8.42 -10.21 -20.49
CA LYS A 171 9.41 -10.42 -21.56
C LYS A 171 10.28 -11.63 -21.29
N ASP A 172 10.91 -12.12 -22.34
CA ASP A 172 11.95 -13.15 -22.23
C ASP A 172 13.18 -12.62 -21.51
N SER A 173 13.76 -13.42 -20.64
CA SER A 173 14.97 -13.04 -19.90
C SER A 173 15.73 -14.25 -19.37
N SER A 174 17.06 -14.13 -19.30
CA SER A 174 17.91 -15.06 -18.57
C SER A 174 17.91 -14.68 -17.10
N THR A 175 17.69 -15.68 -16.21
CA THR A 175 17.64 -15.48 -14.76
C THR A 175 18.51 -16.51 -14.06
N ARG A 176 18.72 -16.36 -12.76
CA ARG A 176 19.43 -17.39 -11.97
C ARG A 176 18.66 -18.72 -11.89
N ALA A 177 17.33 -18.67 -12.02
CA ALA A 177 16.47 -19.86 -12.04
C ALA A 177 16.38 -20.52 -13.43
N GLY A 178 17.01 -19.96 -14.45
CA GLY A 178 17.00 -20.42 -15.82
C GLY A 178 16.41 -19.40 -16.81
N TRP A 179 16.11 -19.89 -18.03
CA TRP A 179 15.47 -19.09 -19.06
C TRP A 179 13.99 -18.91 -18.77
N CYS A 180 13.53 -17.67 -18.77
CA CYS A 180 12.15 -17.28 -18.55
C CYS A 180 11.58 -16.71 -19.84
N GLN A 181 10.42 -17.17 -20.26
CA GLN A 181 9.69 -16.68 -21.42
C GLN A 181 8.57 -15.72 -21.00
N ARG A 182 8.21 -14.82 -21.90
CA ARG A 182 7.02 -13.99 -21.71
C ARG A 182 5.80 -14.87 -21.46
N GLY A 183 5.04 -14.55 -20.43
CA GLY A 183 3.84 -15.30 -20.00
C GLY A 183 4.14 -16.39 -18.97
N ASP A 184 5.41 -16.68 -18.68
CA ASP A 184 5.76 -17.58 -17.59
C ASP A 184 5.35 -16.97 -16.25
N VAL A 185 4.99 -17.83 -15.31
CA VAL A 185 4.78 -17.46 -13.92
C VAL A 185 6.13 -17.54 -13.21
N VAL A 186 6.54 -16.44 -12.59
CA VAL A 186 7.82 -16.38 -11.88
C VAL A 186 7.62 -16.05 -10.40
N GLY A 187 8.29 -16.82 -9.56
CA GLY A 187 8.39 -16.60 -8.13
C GLY A 187 9.65 -15.79 -7.79
N VAL A 188 9.46 -14.75 -6.99
CA VAL A 188 10.51 -13.82 -6.58
C VAL A 188 10.66 -13.86 -5.07
N VAL A 189 11.89 -14.01 -4.58
CA VAL A 189 12.24 -13.87 -3.16
C VAL A 189 13.42 -12.91 -3.08
N ASN A 190 13.35 -11.91 -2.19
CA ASN A 190 14.38 -10.90 -2.01
C ASN A 190 14.83 -10.25 -3.35
N ALA A 191 13.85 -9.90 -4.20
CA ALA A 191 14.04 -9.30 -5.51
C ALA A 191 14.77 -10.20 -6.55
N GLN A 192 14.96 -11.48 -6.29
CA GLN A 192 15.55 -12.44 -7.22
C GLN A 192 14.50 -13.45 -7.69
N ILE A 193 14.49 -13.75 -8.99
CA ILE A 193 13.66 -14.83 -9.54
C ILE A 193 14.28 -16.15 -9.10
N VAL A 194 13.51 -16.93 -8.35
CA VAL A 194 13.95 -18.21 -7.76
C VAL A 194 13.16 -19.40 -8.28
N VAL A 195 12.01 -19.14 -8.90
CA VAL A 195 11.10 -20.15 -9.46
C VAL A 195 10.62 -19.67 -10.83
N ILE A 196 10.54 -20.57 -11.79
CA ILE A 196 9.88 -20.36 -13.09
C ILE A 196 8.91 -21.51 -13.29
N GLY A 197 7.69 -21.23 -13.65
CA GLY A 197 6.63 -22.20 -13.91
C GLY A 197 5.53 -21.66 -14.82
N LYS A 198 4.43 -22.39 -14.91
CA LYS A 198 3.28 -22.02 -15.77
C LYS A 198 2.02 -21.76 -14.97
N ASP A 199 1.97 -22.17 -13.71
CA ASP A 199 0.81 -22.12 -12.86
C ASP A 199 1.06 -21.29 -11.59
N LEU A 200 0.10 -20.42 -11.24
CA LEU A 200 0.20 -19.50 -10.11
C LEU A 200 0.24 -20.24 -8.76
N VAL A 201 -0.55 -21.30 -8.60
CA VAL A 201 -0.63 -22.07 -7.35
C VAL A 201 0.69 -22.77 -7.09
N THR A 202 1.19 -23.51 -8.10
CA THR A 202 2.45 -24.26 -8.00
C THR A 202 3.63 -23.34 -7.69
N VAL A 203 3.74 -22.20 -8.39
CA VAL A 203 4.81 -21.22 -8.16
C VAL A 203 4.63 -20.54 -6.80
N GLY A 204 3.40 -20.20 -6.42
CA GLY A 204 3.09 -19.61 -5.12
C GLY A 204 3.48 -20.53 -3.96
N ALA A 205 3.10 -21.82 -4.05
CA ALA A 205 3.47 -22.84 -3.07
C ALA A 205 5.00 -23.00 -2.94
N GLN A 206 5.72 -23.00 -4.06
CA GLN A 206 7.18 -23.08 -4.04
C GLN A 206 7.84 -21.84 -3.45
N VAL A 207 7.27 -20.64 -3.65
CA VAL A 207 7.74 -19.40 -3.00
C VAL A 207 7.47 -19.47 -1.50
N ALA A 208 6.26 -19.86 -1.08
CA ALA A 208 5.91 -20.03 0.33
C ALA A 208 6.86 -21.01 1.04
N ALA A 209 7.08 -22.18 0.44
CA ALA A 209 8.01 -23.18 0.98
C ALA A 209 9.43 -22.62 1.15
N ARG A 210 9.93 -21.82 0.17
CA ARG A 210 11.27 -21.20 0.30
C ARG A 210 11.35 -20.15 1.38
N LEU A 211 10.29 -19.37 1.60
CA LEU A 211 10.25 -18.38 2.68
C LEU A 211 10.22 -19.08 4.05
N LEU A 212 9.48 -20.18 4.17
CA LEU A 212 9.34 -20.95 5.41
C LEU A 212 10.57 -21.80 5.76
N VAL A 213 11.53 -22.01 4.86
CA VAL A 213 12.79 -22.74 5.16
C VAL A 213 13.55 -22.09 6.33
N ALA A 214 13.51 -20.76 6.43
CA ALA A 214 14.18 -20.04 7.52
C ALA A 214 13.39 -20.08 8.85
N GLY A 215 12.24 -20.76 8.89
CA GLY A 215 11.28 -20.71 9.98
C GLY A 215 10.24 -19.63 9.78
N GLY A 216 9.36 -19.45 10.76
CA GLY A 216 8.28 -18.48 10.78
C GLY A 216 6.97 -19.14 11.23
N GLU A 217 6.16 -18.37 11.91
CA GLU A 217 4.91 -18.82 12.52
C GLU A 217 3.69 -18.33 11.73
N LEU A 218 3.81 -17.20 11.03
CA LEU A 218 2.73 -16.57 10.26
C LEU A 218 3.13 -16.41 8.79
N LEU A 219 2.35 -17.00 7.88
CA LEU A 219 2.40 -16.74 6.44
C LEU A 219 1.26 -15.81 6.03
N THR A 220 1.59 -14.59 5.65
CA THR A 220 0.64 -13.63 5.10
C THR A 220 0.62 -13.73 3.57
N LEU A 221 -0.55 -14.00 2.99
CA LEU A 221 -0.80 -14.05 1.56
C LEU A 221 -1.67 -12.86 1.16
N ILE A 222 -1.21 -12.04 0.20
CA ILE A 222 -2.00 -10.91 -0.30
C ILE A 222 -2.29 -11.16 -1.78
N THR A 223 -3.56 -11.43 -2.09
CA THR A 223 -4.01 -11.73 -3.45
C THR A 223 -4.29 -10.44 -4.22
N GLY A 224 -3.86 -10.42 -5.47
CA GLY A 224 -4.03 -9.28 -6.39
C GLY A 224 -5.02 -9.56 -7.51
N VAL A 225 -5.15 -8.59 -8.41
CA VAL A 225 -5.94 -8.74 -9.63
C VAL A 225 -5.37 -9.90 -10.47
N GLY A 226 -6.25 -10.78 -10.97
CA GLY A 226 -5.84 -11.94 -11.75
C GLY A 226 -5.40 -13.16 -10.93
N ALA A 227 -5.49 -13.10 -9.61
CA ALA A 227 -5.18 -14.23 -8.72
C ALA A 227 -6.18 -15.41 -8.90
N GLY A 228 -7.41 -15.10 -9.28
CA GLY A 228 -8.51 -16.04 -9.16
C GLY A 228 -8.95 -16.24 -7.69
N PRO A 229 -10.18 -16.65 -7.45
CA PRO A 229 -10.77 -16.64 -6.11
C PRO A 229 -10.14 -17.65 -5.14
N GLN A 230 -9.44 -18.66 -5.63
CA GLN A 230 -8.92 -19.78 -4.84
C GLN A 230 -7.40 -19.76 -4.65
N LEU A 231 -6.66 -18.81 -5.28
CA LEU A 231 -5.20 -18.84 -5.26
C LEU A 231 -4.65 -18.82 -3.83
N GLY A 232 -5.14 -17.92 -3.00
CA GLY A 232 -4.70 -17.81 -1.61
C GLY A 232 -4.92 -19.09 -0.82
N GLU A 233 -6.12 -19.67 -0.92
CA GLU A 233 -6.49 -20.91 -0.22
C GLU A 233 -5.67 -22.11 -0.66
N LEU A 234 -5.44 -22.28 -1.97
CA LEU A 234 -4.67 -23.40 -2.50
C LEU A 234 -3.18 -23.31 -2.09
N VAL A 235 -2.61 -22.09 -2.10
CA VAL A 235 -1.24 -21.88 -1.62
C VAL A 235 -1.17 -22.09 -0.10
N ALA A 236 -2.16 -21.64 0.67
CA ALA A 236 -2.24 -21.87 2.11
C ALA A 236 -2.31 -23.36 2.45
N LEU A 237 -3.12 -24.11 1.71
CA LEU A 237 -3.23 -25.57 1.88
C LEU A 237 -1.86 -26.24 1.68
N SER A 238 -1.19 -25.93 0.57
CA SER A 238 0.14 -26.49 0.29
C SER A 238 1.20 -26.09 1.34
N ALA A 239 1.15 -24.86 1.85
CA ALA A 239 2.05 -24.41 2.90
C ALA A 239 1.85 -25.20 4.20
N ARG A 240 0.59 -25.46 4.61
CA ARG A 240 0.25 -26.24 5.80
C ARG A 240 0.63 -27.72 5.68
N GLU A 241 0.61 -28.31 4.48
CA GLU A 241 1.09 -29.67 4.25
C GLU A 241 2.58 -29.82 4.56
N GLY A 242 3.39 -28.84 4.18
CA GLY A 242 4.83 -28.81 4.45
C GLY A 242 5.21 -28.30 5.84
N HIS A 243 4.41 -27.40 6.41
CA HIS A 243 4.67 -26.70 7.68
C HIS A 243 3.42 -26.67 8.55
N ARG A 244 3.18 -27.76 9.32
CA ARG A 244 1.92 -28.00 10.05
C ARG A 244 1.55 -26.93 11.09
N ASN A 245 2.53 -26.19 11.61
CA ASN A 245 2.34 -25.19 12.66
C ASN A 245 2.26 -23.76 12.12
N VAL A 246 2.31 -23.56 10.79
CA VAL A 246 2.22 -22.23 10.23
C VAL A 246 0.76 -21.74 10.25
N GLU A 247 0.54 -20.58 10.83
CA GLU A 247 -0.70 -19.83 10.67
C GLU A 247 -0.69 -19.13 9.32
N VAL A 248 -1.85 -19.04 8.67
CA VAL A 248 -1.95 -18.37 7.36
C VAL A 248 -3.05 -17.35 7.40
N ALA A 249 -2.68 -16.11 7.11
CA ALA A 249 -3.59 -14.99 6.89
C ALA A 249 -3.70 -14.71 5.38
N ILE A 250 -4.93 -14.55 4.88
CA ILE A 250 -5.19 -14.22 3.47
C ILE A 250 -5.88 -12.85 3.41
N ILE A 251 -5.33 -11.95 2.60
CA ILE A 251 -5.82 -10.60 2.39
C ILE A 251 -6.12 -10.42 0.90
N GLU A 252 -7.31 -9.96 0.57
CA GLU A 252 -7.66 -9.55 -0.78
C GLU A 252 -7.14 -8.12 -1.03
N GLY A 253 -5.90 -8.01 -1.49
CA GLY A 253 -5.23 -6.72 -1.63
C GLY A 253 -5.64 -5.90 -2.84
N GLY A 254 -6.00 -6.57 -3.95
CA GLY A 254 -6.41 -5.92 -5.20
C GLY A 254 -5.30 -5.21 -5.96
N GLN A 255 -4.01 -5.47 -5.63
CA GLN A 255 -2.87 -4.94 -6.39
C GLN A 255 -2.80 -5.55 -7.79
N THR A 256 -2.36 -4.75 -8.78
CA THR A 256 -2.36 -5.15 -10.19
C THR A 256 -1.04 -5.76 -10.66
N THR A 257 0.07 -5.43 -10.00
CA THR A 257 1.41 -5.84 -10.46
C THR A 257 1.73 -7.30 -10.12
N TYR A 258 1.22 -7.78 -8.99
CA TYR A 258 1.51 -9.10 -8.45
C TYR A 258 0.20 -9.85 -8.14
N PRO A 259 -0.10 -10.96 -8.85
CA PRO A 259 -1.21 -11.84 -8.47
C PRO A 259 -1.12 -12.33 -7.02
N LEU A 260 0.10 -12.47 -6.48
CA LEU A 260 0.29 -12.87 -5.10
C LEU A 260 1.54 -12.22 -4.50
N LEU A 261 1.40 -11.63 -3.32
CA LEU A 261 2.49 -11.27 -2.43
C LEU A 261 2.48 -12.22 -1.24
N LEU A 262 3.65 -12.55 -0.73
CA LEU A 262 3.83 -13.46 0.39
C LEU A 262 4.76 -12.83 1.42
N GLY A 263 4.43 -12.99 2.71
CA GLY A 263 5.26 -12.58 3.83
C GLY A 263 5.33 -13.70 4.86
N VAL A 264 6.49 -13.89 5.49
CA VAL A 264 6.68 -14.84 6.60
C VAL A 264 7.31 -14.10 7.77
N GLU A 265 6.69 -14.26 8.93
CA GLU A 265 7.06 -13.70 10.23
C GLU A 265 7.33 -14.80 11.25
#